data_88c4a7c15670636bcd6417265afab1fb
#
_entry.id   88c4a7c15670636bcd6417265afab1fb
#
_cell.length_a   1.000
_cell.length_b   1.000
_cell.length_c   1.000
_cell.angle_alpha   90.00
_cell.angle_beta   90.00
_cell.angle_gamma   90.00
#
_symmetry.space_group_name_H-M   'P 1'
#
loop_
_entity.id
_entity.type
_entity.pdbx_description
1 polymer ?
#
loop_
_entity_poly.entity_id
_entity_poly.type
_entity_poly.pdbx_seq_one_letter_code
_entity_poly.pdbx_strand_id
1 'polypeptide(L)'
;NLKSSQPGFGFIFGYQPDTSWINNFGAKGLLSKDPLLSALIQQRYSERLGVTAQVSPFRDLNIDINLDKSYSKQYSELYKDTTGSSGLARLNPYAMGSFSISYISYQTMFTKFDPNVISETFKTFESNRLLLSQRLGKLNPYQNGTIDADGYYQGYGRYAQDVVIPAFLAAYGKKDQGSVTLFKNNNLNIRANPFKGLLPRPNWTVTYNGLSKIAGLDKIFSNVIIKHGYHSTLGMNSFNTALLFTDPFRVSYPFFRDTLTGNFIPYFLVPNITI
;
A
#
# COMPACT_ATOMS: atom_id res chain seq x y z
N ASN A 1 24.35 19.83 -10.41
CA ASN A 1 24.86 21.02 -11.08
C ASN A 1 25.84 20.59 -12.17
N LEU A 2 25.41 20.58 -13.43
CA LEU A 2 26.23 20.12 -14.59
C LEU A 2 27.48 20.98 -14.84
N LYS A 3 27.48 22.22 -14.39
CA LYS A 3 28.61 23.13 -14.51
C LYS A 3 29.76 22.81 -13.53
N SER A 4 29.48 22.11 -12.45
CA SER A 4 30.49 21.82 -11.42
C SER A 4 30.94 20.35 -11.38
N SER A 5 30.38 19.48 -12.22
CA SER A 5 30.64 18.02 -12.20
C SER A 5 30.45 17.37 -10.81
N GLN A 6 29.82 18.09 -9.89
CA GLN A 6 29.55 17.63 -8.52
C GLN A 6 28.06 17.43 -8.30
N PRO A 7 27.65 16.37 -7.61
CA PRO A 7 26.26 16.19 -7.22
C PRO A 7 25.83 17.34 -6.30
N GLY A 8 24.64 17.89 -6.54
CA GLY A 8 24.06 18.93 -5.68
C GLY A 8 23.70 18.39 -4.30
N PHE A 9 23.54 19.27 -3.30
CA PHE A 9 23.15 18.91 -1.93
C PHE A 9 21.92 18.00 -1.87
N GLY A 10 20.90 18.26 -2.70
CA GLY A 10 19.73 17.40 -2.76
C GLY A 10 20.05 15.94 -3.08
N PHE A 11 20.97 15.70 -4.01
CA PHE A 11 21.42 14.37 -4.37
C PHE A 11 22.20 13.70 -3.22
N ILE A 12 23.07 14.45 -2.55
CA ILE A 12 23.83 13.97 -1.39
C ILE A 12 22.88 13.50 -0.26
N PHE A 13 21.76 14.20 -0.07
CA PHE A 13 20.72 13.84 0.89
C PHE A 13 19.65 12.89 0.32
N GLY A 14 19.97 12.15 -0.75
CA GLY A 14 19.09 11.12 -1.32
C GLY A 14 17.88 11.66 -2.09
N TYR A 15 17.91 12.93 -2.53
CA TYR A 15 16.88 13.45 -3.43
C TYR A 15 16.98 12.74 -4.78
N GLN A 16 15.87 12.13 -5.19
CA GLN A 16 15.74 11.57 -6.52
C GLN A 16 14.76 12.43 -7.31
N PRO A 17 15.18 12.94 -8.47
CA PRO A 17 14.32 13.76 -9.30
C PRO A 17 13.14 12.95 -9.82
N ASP A 18 12.05 13.62 -10.11
CA ASP A 18 10.91 13.02 -10.78
C ASP A 18 11.19 12.80 -12.28
N THR A 19 10.25 12.20 -12.96
CA THR A 19 10.40 11.87 -14.38
C THR A 19 10.41 13.10 -15.30
N SER A 20 9.96 14.26 -14.84
CA SER A 20 10.02 15.50 -15.60
C SER A 20 11.46 15.99 -15.78
N TRP A 21 12.30 15.70 -14.79
CA TRP A 21 13.73 15.98 -14.86
C TRP A 21 14.41 15.28 -16.04
N ILE A 22 14.07 14.00 -16.29
CA ILE A 22 14.61 13.21 -17.39
C ILE A 22 14.24 13.85 -18.73
N ASN A 23 12.99 14.27 -18.90
CA ASN A 23 12.54 14.96 -20.10
C ASN A 23 13.32 16.26 -20.35
N ASN A 24 13.58 17.04 -19.29
CA ASN A 24 14.36 18.26 -19.38
C ASN A 24 15.82 17.99 -19.79
N PHE A 25 16.41 16.89 -19.33
CA PHE A 25 17.76 16.49 -19.73
C PHE A 25 17.81 16.02 -21.18
N GLY A 26 16.79 15.25 -21.60
CA GLY A 26 16.65 14.87 -23.00
C GLY A 26 16.52 16.07 -23.93
N ALA A 27 15.66 17.03 -23.60
CA ALA A 27 15.48 18.27 -24.36
C ALA A 27 16.76 19.11 -24.46
N LYS A 28 17.62 19.05 -23.43
CA LYS A 28 18.93 19.73 -23.44
C LYS A 28 20.05 18.95 -24.15
N GLY A 29 19.74 17.79 -24.73
CA GLY A 29 20.73 16.95 -25.41
C GLY A 29 21.77 16.32 -24.47
N LEU A 30 21.45 16.16 -23.19
CA LEU A 30 22.37 15.65 -22.17
C LEU A 30 22.23 14.13 -21.96
N LEU A 31 21.29 13.51 -22.65
CA LEU A 31 21.13 12.07 -22.69
C LEU A 31 21.61 11.52 -24.02
N SER A 32 22.14 10.30 -24.01
CA SER A 32 22.57 9.62 -25.21
C SER A 32 21.41 9.48 -26.20
N LYS A 33 21.68 9.76 -27.47
CA LYS A 33 20.74 9.54 -28.57
C LYS A 33 21.01 8.23 -29.31
N ASP A 34 21.94 7.43 -28.82
CA ASP A 34 22.28 6.15 -29.44
C ASP A 34 21.06 5.21 -29.43
N PRO A 35 20.53 4.81 -30.60
CA PRO A 35 19.39 3.91 -30.68
C PRO A 35 19.69 2.50 -30.16
N LEU A 36 20.95 2.12 -30.03
CA LEU A 36 21.37 0.84 -29.45
C LEU A 36 21.46 0.85 -27.92
N LEU A 37 21.41 2.03 -27.30
CA LEU A 37 21.44 2.14 -25.84
C LEU A 37 20.16 1.56 -25.25
N SER A 38 20.29 0.49 -24.47
CA SER A 38 19.18 -0.20 -23.78
C SER A 38 19.29 -0.13 -22.26
N ALA A 39 20.03 0.87 -21.74
CA ALA A 39 20.16 1.07 -20.30
C ALA A 39 18.86 1.58 -19.70
N LEU A 40 18.39 0.88 -18.65
CA LEU A 40 17.21 1.31 -17.90
C LEU A 40 17.57 2.44 -16.94
N ILE A 41 16.72 3.46 -16.91
CA ILE A 41 16.72 4.43 -15.83
C ILE A 41 16.01 3.77 -14.64
N GLN A 42 16.66 3.74 -13.49
CA GLN A 42 16.15 3.11 -12.29
C GLN A 42 16.14 4.09 -11.12
N GLN A 43 15.07 4.05 -10.35
CA GLN A 43 14.93 4.76 -9.10
C GLN A 43 14.48 3.79 -8.02
N ARG A 44 14.98 3.94 -6.81
CA ARG A 44 14.58 3.15 -5.65
C ARG A 44 14.33 4.06 -4.45
N TYR A 45 13.25 3.83 -3.78
CA TYR A 45 12.89 4.51 -2.55
C TYR A 45 12.49 3.48 -1.49
N SER A 46 12.95 3.70 -0.25
CA SER A 46 12.49 2.94 0.91
C SER A 46 12.28 3.86 2.09
N GLU A 47 11.22 3.60 2.83
CA GLU A 47 10.85 4.30 4.05
C GLU A 47 10.59 3.26 5.14
N ARG A 48 11.16 3.46 6.31
CA ARG A 48 10.88 2.64 7.48
C ARG A 48 10.70 3.54 8.70
N LEU A 49 9.60 3.32 9.41
CA LEU A 49 9.34 3.89 10.71
C LEU A 49 9.24 2.73 11.71
N GLY A 50 10.08 2.73 12.72
CA GLY A 50 10.02 1.80 13.84
C GLY A 50 10.00 2.59 15.13
N VAL A 51 9.05 2.30 16.01
CA VAL A 51 8.97 2.86 17.36
C VAL A 51 8.84 1.71 18.34
N THR A 52 9.71 1.70 19.32
CA THR A 52 9.70 0.72 20.41
C THR A 52 9.62 1.47 21.72
N ALA A 53 8.70 1.07 22.59
CA ALA A 53 8.58 1.61 23.94
C ALA A 53 8.45 0.47 24.96
N GLN A 54 9.11 0.60 26.08
CA GLN A 54 8.98 -0.31 27.21
C GLN A 54 8.49 0.49 28.42
N VAL A 55 7.43 0.01 29.03
CA VAL A 55 6.78 0.68 30.16
C VAL A 55 6.61 -0.32 31.29
N SER A 56 7.03 0.06 32.50
CA SER A 56 6.87 -0.71 33.73
C SER A 56 6.03 0.10 34.73
N PRO A 57 4.67 0.09 34.60
CA PRO A 57 3.80 0.96 35.41
C PRO A 57 3.90 0.68 36.91
N PHE A 58 4.16 -0.57 37.28
CA PHE A 58 4.40 -1.00 38.64
C PHE A 58 5.32 -2.22 38.66
N ARG A 59 5.73 -2.60 39.86
CA ARG A 59 6.67 -3.68 40.08
C ARG A 59 6.16 -4.98 39.45
N ASP A 60 7.05 -5.69 38.75
CA ASP A 60 6.78 -6.99 38.12
C ASP A 60 5.85 -6.97 36.91
N LEU A 61 5.37 -5.81 36.44
CA LEU A 61 4.60 -5.65 35.20
C LEU A 61 5.45 -4.92 34.16
N ASN A 62 5.73 -5.57 33.06
CA ASN A 62 6.40 -5.00 31.89
C ASN A 62 5.46 -5.01 30.69
N ILE A 63 5.43 -3.92 29.96
CA ILE A 63 4.67 -3.74 28.72
C ILE A 63 5.64 -3.30 27.64
N ASP A 64 5.83 -4.14 26.65
CA ASP A 64 6.62 -3.83 25.46
C ASP A 64 5.64 -3.45 24.33
N ILE A 65 5.88 -2.30 23.72
CA ILE A 65 5.04 -1.73 22.65
C ILE A 65 5.91 -1.53 21.41
N ASN A 66 5.45 -2.03 20.26
CA ASN A 66 6.15 -1.91 19.00
C ASN A 66 5.21 -1.37 17.92
N LEU A 67 5.66 -0.37 17.18
CA LEU A 67 5.00 0.13 15.98
C LEU A 67 5.98 0.05 14.82
N ASP A 68 5.55 -0.56 13.72
CA ASP A 68 6.37 -0.68 12.52
C ASP A 68 5.57 -0.27 11.30
N LYS A 69 6.22 0.44 10.39
CA LYS A 69 5.73 0.76 9.06
C LYS A 69 6.90 0.72 8.09
N SER A 70 6.74 -0.01 7.01
CA SER A 70 7.71 -0.03 5.93
C SER A 70 7.02 0.16 4.57
N TYR A 71 7.70 0.84 3.69
CA TYR A 71 7.29 1.02 2.30
C TYR A 71 8.52 1.00 1.42
N SER A 72 8.46 0.27 0.32
CA SER A 72 9.50 0.29 -0.71
C SER A 72 8.86 0.45 -2.07
N LYS A 73 9.52 1.18 -2.95
CA LYS A 73 9.14 1.33 -4.35
C LYS A 73 10.39 1.37 -5.21
N GLN A 74 10.39 0.58 -6.24
CA GLN A 74 11.38 0.60 -7.31
C GLN A 74 10.67 0.97 -8.60
N TYR A 75 11.26 1.88 -9.35
CA TYR A 75 10.77 2.32 -10.65
C TYR A 75 11.86 2.09 -11.69
N SER A 76 11.49 1.63 -12.87
CA SER A 76 12.37 1.47 -14.01
C SER A 76 11.65 1.88 -15.29
N GLU A 77 12.38 2.49 -16.22
CA GLU A 77 11.92 2.79 -17.56
C GLU A 77 13.10 2.82 -18.54
N LEU A 78 12.82 2.54 -19.78
CA LEU A 78 13.75 2.77 -20.89
C LEU A 78 13.44 4.14 -21.49
N TYR A 79 14.47 5.00 -21.57
CA TYR A 79 14.39 6.30 -22.19
C TYR A 79 15.30 6.31 -23.42
N LYS A 80 14.71 6.31 -24.61
CA LYS A 80 15.41 6.02 -25.84
C LYS A 80 14.93 6.90 -26.99
N ASP A 81 15.84 7.29 -27.86
CA ASP A 81 15.47 7.84 -29.17
C ASP A 81 14.98 6.69 -30.08
N THR A 82 13.70 6.72 -30.44
CA THR A 82 13.08 5.71 -31.31
C THR A 82 13.05 6.10 -32.78
N THR A 83 13.36 7.35 -33.08
CA THR A 83 13.22 7.93 -34.43
C THR A 83 14.54 8.35 -35.08
N GLY A 84 15.63 8.37 -34.32
CA GLY A 84 16.93 8.88 -34.76
C GLY A 84 16.96 10.39 -35.02
N SER A 85 15.88 11.10 -34.71
CA SER A 85 15.68 12.51 -35.01
C SER A 85 15.36 13.40 -33.81
N SER A 86 15.86 13.06 -32.64
CA SER A 86 15.63 13.72 -31.34
C SER A 86 14.34 13.43 -30.62
N GLY A 87 13.58 12.45 -31.04
CA GLY A 87 12.34 12.02 -30.39
C GLY A 87 12.56 11.04 -29.22
N LEU A 88 13.16 11.49 -28.11
CA LEU A 88 13.32 10.65 -26.94
C LEU A 88 11.94 10.24 -26.38
N ALA A 89 11.68 8.94 -26.41
CA ALA A 89 10.46 8.33 -25.92
C ALA A 89 10.69 7.57 -24.61
N ARG A 90 9.68 7.59 -23.75
CA ARG A 90 9.64 6.81 -22.51
C ARG A 90 8.96 5.49 -22.80
N LEU A 91 9.68 4.42 -22.64
CA LEU A 91 9.24 3.09 -22.99
C LEU A 91 9.19 2.21 -21.72
N ASN A 92 8.12 1.40 -21.62
CA ASN A 92 7.95 0.40 -20.59
C ASN A 92 8.13 0.93 -19.15
N PRO A 93 7.44 2.01 -18.74
CA PRO A 93 7.48 2.47 -17.37
C PRO A 93 6.91 1.38 -16.44
N TYR A 94 7.69 0.97 -15.47
CA TYR A 94 7.32 -0.10 -14.56
C TYR A 94 7.71 0.24 -13.13
N ALA A 95 6.77 0.10 -12.21
CA ALA A 95 7.02 0.26 -10.79
C ALA A 95 6.60 -1.00 -10.04
N MET A 96 7.39 -1.36 -9.05
CA MET A 96 7.08 -2.46 -8.12
C MET A 96 7.46 -2.03 -6.70
N GLY A 97 6.85 -2.67 -5.72
CA GLY A 97 7.17 -2.35 -4.34
C GLY A 97 6.45 -3.24 -3.34
N SER A 98 6.60 -2.90 -2.07
CA SER A 98 5.97 -3.59 -0.94
C SER A 98 5.57 -2.58 0.12
N PHE A 99 4.60 -2.97 0.93
CA PHE A 99 4.11 -2.20 2.05
C PHE A 99 3.79 -3.11 3.22
N SER A 100 4.18 -2.71 4.42
CA SER A 100 3.87 -3.41 5.66
C SER A 100 3.67 -2.40 6.78
N ILE A 101 2.69 -2.65 7.63
CA ILE A 101 2.37 -1.78 8.76
C ILE A 101 1.84 -2.62 9.92
N SER A 102 2.29 -2.30 11.13
CA SER A 102 1.69 -2.85 12.34
C SER A 102 0.24 -2.39 12.45
N TYR A 103 -0.67 -3.33 12.69
CA TYR A 103 -2.10 -3.10 12.54
C TYR A 103 -2.89 -3.74 13.68
N ILE A 104 -4.00 -3.15 14.06
CA ILE A 104 -4.93 -3.77 15.00
C ILE A 104 -6.27 -3.94 14.30
N SER A 105 -6.72 -5.19 14.20
CA SER A 105 -8.08 -5.52 13.80
C SER A 105 -8.95 -5.75 15.02
N TYR A 106 -9.61 -4.70 15.48
CA TYR A 106 -10.54 -4.83 16.60
C TYR A 106 -11.73 -5.73 16.30
N GLN A 107 -12.03 -5.96 15.02
CA GLN A 107 -13.17 -6.76 14.59
C GLN A 107 -13.00 -8.26 14.86
N THR A 108 -11.75 -8.72 14.81
CA THR A 108 -11.42 -10.14 15.03
C THR A 108 -10.91 -10.39 16.46
N MET A 109 -10.63 -9.32 17.19
CA MET A 109 -10.12 -9.40 18.56
C MET A 109 -11.25 -9.80 19.51
N PHE A 110 -11.05 -10.85 20.28
CA PHE A 110 -11.98 -11.34 21.28
C PHE A 110 -13.36 -11.82 20.75
N THR A 111 -13.51 -11.98 19.43
CA THR A 111 -14.71 -12.58 18.87
C THR A 111 -14.65 -14.10 18.98
N LYS A 112 -15.74 -14.72 19.44
CA LYS A 112 -15.87 -16.18 19.45
C LYS A 112 -15.93 -16.64 17.99
N PHE A 113 -15.05 -17.54 17.61
CA PHE A 113 -15.09 -18.17 16.30
C PHE A 113 -16.20 -19.24 16.29
N ASP A 114 -17.13 -19.13 15.35
CA ASP A 114 -18.12 -20.16 15.04
C ASP A 114 -18.01 -20.48 13.52
N PRO A 115 -17.59 -21.69 13.16
CA PRO A 115 -17.40 -22.06 11.75
C PRO A 115 -18.71 -22.10 10.96
N ASN A 116 -19.87 -22.14 11.62
CA ASN A 116 -21.19 -22.21 10.98
C ASN A 116 -21.84 -20.84 10.79
N VAL A 117 -21.23 -19.76 11.31
CA VAL A 117 -21.81 -18.42 11.26
C VAL A 117 -20.88 -17.47 10.51
N ILE A 118 -21.43 -16.81 9.49
CA ILE A 118 -20.71 -15.74 8.78
C ILE A 118 -20.54 -14.56 9.74
N SER A 119 -19.29 -14.13 9.95
CA SER A 119 -18.98 -13.02 10.86
C SER A 119 -19.61 -11.71 10.38
N GLU A 120 -20.02 -10.86 11.33
CA GLU A 120 -20.55 -9.52 11.01
C GLU A 120 -19.53 -8.63 10.29
N THR A 121 -18.24 -8.82 10.57
CA THR A 121 -17.17 -8.14 9.84
C THR A 121 -17.15 -8.52 8.36
N PHE A 122 -17.38 -9.81 8.06
CA PHE A 122 -17.45 -10.26 6.67
C PHE A 122 -18.70 -9.73 5.96
N LYS A 123 -19.85 -9.71 6.62
CA LYS A 123 -21.08 -9.09 6.09
C LYS A 123 -20.87 -7.61 5.81
N THR A 124 -20.20 -6.90 6.71
CA THR A 124 -19.79 -5.49 6.52
C THR A 124 -18.87 -5.34 5.32
N PHE A 125 -17.90 -6.23 5.15
CA PHE A 125 -17.04 -6.24 3.98
C PHE A 125 -17.85 -6.43 2.68
N GLU A 126 -18.82 -7.33 2.66
CA GLU A 126 -19.67 -7.56 1.50
C GLU A 126 -20.50 -6.30 1.13
N SER A 127 -21.12 -5.67 2.12
CA SER A 127 -21.89 -4.43 1.88
C SER A 127 -21.01 -3.27 1.42
N ASN A 128 -19.80 -3.15 1.98
CA ASN A 128 -18.85 -2.12 1.58
C ASN A 128 -18.41 -2.25 0.12
N ARG A 129 -18.33 -3.46 -0.44
CA ARG A 129 -18.00 -3.65 -1.85
C ARG A 129 -18.99 -2.93 -2.77
N LEU A 130 -20.28 -3.07 -2.50
CA LEU A 130 -21.32 -2.39 -3.29
C LEU A 130 -21.19 -0.86 -3.22
N LEU A 131 -21.04 -0.32 -2.00
CA LEU A 131 -20.89 1.12 -1.79
C LEU A 131 -19.65 1.69 -2.46
N LEU A 132 -18.53 0.94 -2.40
CA LEU A 132 -17.28 1.35 -3.04
C LEU A 132 -17.33 1.25 -4.56
N SER A 133 -18.01 0.23 -5.11
CA SER A 133 -18.28 0.17 -6.54
C SER A 133 -19.03 1.40 -7.01
N GLN A 134 -20.08 1.79 -6.30
CA GLN A 134 -20.87 2.97 -6.61
C GLN A 134 -20.06 4.27 -6.49
N ARG A 135 -19.20 4.37 -5.48
CA ARG A 135 -18.31 5.53 -5.29
C ARG A 135 -17.28 5.64 -6.42
N LEU A 136 -16.63 4.53 -6.79
CA LEU A 136 -15.67 4.50 -7.90
C LEU A 136 -16.33 4.76 -9.25
N GLY A 137 -17.48 4.17 -9.48
CA GLY A 137 -18.25 4.38 -10.72
C GLY A 137 -18.64 5.84 -10.93
N LYS A 138 -19.05 6.54 -9.86
CA LYS A 138 -19.38 7.98 -9.94
C LYS A 138 -18.16 8.86 -10.15
N LEU A 139 -16.97 8.43 -9.70
CA LEU A 139 -15.74 9.22 -9.76
C LEU A 139 -14.96 9.00 -11.06
N ASN A 140 -15.09 7.84 -11.71
CA ASN A 140 -14.36 7.54 -12.93
C ASN A 140 -15.05 8.18 -14.13
N PRO A 141 -14.43 9.18 -14.80
CA PRO A 141 -15.02 9.87 -15.94
C PRO A 141 -15.15 9.00 -17.20
N TYR A 142 -14.48 7.84 -17.23
CA TYR A 142 -14.60 6.87 -18.33
C TYR A 142 -15.74 5.87 -18.14
N GLN A 143 -16.47 5.97 -17.02
CA GLN A 143 -17.62 5.12 -16.73
C GLN A 143 -18.84 5.61 -17.52
N ASN A 144 -19.60 4.67 -18.09
CA ASN A 144 -20.81 4.96 -18.87
C ASN A 144 -22.11 4.98 -18.04
N GLY A 145 -22.02 4.82 -16.71
CA GLY A 145 -23.17 4.82 -15.81
C GLY A 145 -23.91 3.48 -15.72
N THR A 146 -23.51 2.45 -16.46
CA THR A 146 -24.19 1.15 -16.45
C THR A 146 -23.94 0.41 -15.14
N ILE A 147 -25.03 -0.12 -14.56
CA ILE A 147 -25.04 -0.89 -13.31
C ILE A 147 -25.53 -2.30 -13.65
N ASP A 148 -24.91 -3.32 -13.05
CA ASP A 148 -25.34 -4.71 -13.20
C ASP A 148 -26.57 -5.05 -12.32
N ALA A 149 -27.09 -6.28 -12.46
CA ALA A 149 -28.27 -6.73 -11.72
C ALA A 149 -28.07 -6.73 -10.19
N ASP A 150 -26.82 -6.85 -9.72
CA ASP A 150 -26.46 -6.83 -8.29
C ASP A 150 -26.16 -5.42 -7.77
N GLY A 151 -26.28 -4.39 -8.61
CA GLY A 151 -26.07 -2.99 -8.25
C GLY A 151 -24.64 -2.48 -8.38
N TYR A 152 -23.71 -3.28 -8.91
CA TYR A 152 -22.32 -2.86 -9.13
C TYR A 152 -22.19 -2.08 -10.44
N TYR A 153 -21.37 -1.05 -10.43
CA TYR A 153 -21.02 -0.34 -11.67
C TYR A 153 -20.17 -1.24 -12.57
N GLN A 154 -20.50 -1.26 -13.84
CA GLN A 154 -19.74 -1.98 -14.85
C GLN A 154 -18.30 -1.47 -14.88
N GLY A 155 -17.32 -2.37 -14.78
CA GLY A 155 -15.92 -2.03 -14.62
C GLY A 155 -15.43 -1.97 -13.15
N TYR A 156 -16.36 -1.93 -12.19
CA TYR A 156 -16.10 -2.00 -10.75
C TYR A 156 -16.95 -3.09 -10.11
N GLY A 157 -16.86 -4.29 -10.65
CA GLY A 157 -17.61 -5.44 -10.16
C GLY A 157 -17.18 -5.91 -8.76
N ARG A 158 -17.96 -6.87 -8.23
CA ARG A 158 -17.78 -7.44 -6.88
C ARG A 158 -16.35 -7.87 -6.55
N TYR A 159 -15.60 -8.33 -7.54
CA TYR A 159 -14.24 -8.86 -7.39
C TYR A 159 -13.16 -7.94 -7.96
N ALA A 160 -13.53 -6.75 -8.41
CA ALA A 160 -12.53 -5.77 -8.85
C ALA A 160 -11.60 -5.40 -7.69
N GLN A 161 -10.29 -5.43 -7.92
CA GLN A 161 -9.29 -5.14 -6.90
C GLN A 161 -9.52 -3.78 -6.23
N ASP A 162 -9.84 -2.75 -7.03
CA ASP A 162 -10.09 -1.39 -6.55
C ASP A 162 -11.35 -1.28 -5.66
N VAL A 163 -12.25 -2.27 -5.73
CA VAL A 163 -13.41 -2.41 -4.86
C VAL A 163 -13.07 -3.25 -3.62
N VAL A 164 -12.45 -4.41 -3.83
CA VAL A 164 -12.18 -5.40 -2.78
C VAL A 164 -11.22 -4.85 -1.72
N ILE A 165 -10.11 -4.23 -2.14
CA ILE A 165 -9.08 -3.77 -1.19
C ILE A 165 -9.60 -2.67 -0.25
N PRO A 166 -10.20 -1.57 -0.74
CA PRO A 166 -10.75 -0.56 0.16
C PRO A 166 -11.91 -1.08 1.01
N ALA A 167 -12.77 -1.99 0.47
CA ALA A 167 -13.84 -2.61 1.23
C ALA A 167 -13.33 -3.43 2.42
N PHE A 168 -12.27 -4.19 2.19
CA PHE A 168 -11.59 -4.95 3.22
C PHE A 168 -10.98 -4.04 4.29
N LEU A 169 -10.23 -3.01 3.89
CA LEU A 169 -9.64 -2.04 4.80
C LEU A 169 -10.70 -1.26 5.61
N ALA A 170 -11.86 -0.97 5.02
CA ALA A 170 -12.98 -0.35 5.72
C ALA A 170 -13.56 -1.27 6.79
N ALA A 171 -13.92 -2.50 6.43
CA ALA A 171 -14.55 -3.47 7.34
C ALA A 171 -13.62 -3.84 8.50
N TYR A 172 -12.41 -4.28 8.20
CA TYR A 172 -11.45 -4.73 9.20
C TYR A 172 -10.77 -3.59 9.98
N GLY A 173 -10.76 -2.39 9.43
CA GLY A 173 -10.23 -1.19 10.09
C GLY A 173 -11.26 -0.35 10.84
N LYS A 174 -12.54 -0.76 10.88
CA LYS A 174 -13.65 0.07 11.40
C LYS A 174 -13.66 1.48 10.84
N LYS A 175 -13.47 1.60 9.55
CA LYS A 175 -13.54 2.89 8.86
C LYS A 175 -14.82 2.98 8.07
N ASP A 176 -15.38 4.19 8.02
CA ASP A 176 -16.45 4.49 7.09
C ASP A 176 -15.95 4.33 5.64
N GLN A 177 -16.74 3.63 4.81
CA GLN A 177 -16.43 3.38 3.40
C GLN A 177 -16.28 4.67 2.59
N GLY A 178 -16.91 5.76 2.99
CA GLY A 178 -16.75 7.07 2.38
C GLY A 178 -15.39 7.70 2.66
N SER A 179 -14.79 7.40 3.81
CA SER A 179 -13.50 7.95 4.26
C SER A 179 -12.29 7.12 3.83
N VAL A 180 -12.48 5.88 3.35
CA VAL A 180 -11.38 5.02 2.92
C VAL A 180 -10.68 5.62 1.71
N THR A 181 -9.36 5.65 1.76
CA THR A 181 -8.53 6.09 0.64
C THR A 181 -8.68 5.14 -0.53
N LEU A 182 -9.10 5.67 -1.67
CA LEU A 182 -9.12 4.94 -2.93
C LEU A 182 -7.71 4.93 -3.53
N PHE A 183 -7.34 3.81 -4.17
CA PHE A 183 -6.09 3.74 -4.90
C PHE A 183 -6.21 4.56 -6.19
N LYS A 184 -5.72 5.79 -6.15
CA LYS A 184 -5.60 6.64 -7.31
C LYS A 184 -4.19 6.59 -7.84
N ASN A 185 -4.08 6.51 -9.14
CA ASN A 185 -2.81 6.66 -9.79
C ASN A 185 -2.67 8.02 -10.45
N ASN A 186 -1.67 8.77 -10.12
CA ASN A 186 -1.13 9.82 -10.97
C ASN A 186 0.22 10.33 -10.51
N ASN A 187 0.88 9.65 -9.60
CA ASN A 187 2.09 10.22 -9.04
C ASN A 187 3.32 9.43 -9.48
N LEU A 188 3.98 9.97 -10.52
CA LEU A 188 5.25 9.46 -11.03
C LEU A 188 6.43 9.67 -10.06
N ASN A 189 6.19 10.36 -8.93
CA ASN A 189 7.21 10.55 -7.91
C ASN A 189 7.48 9.21 -7.21
N ILE A 190 8.75 8.85 -7.16
CA ILE A 190 9.20 7.62 -6.50
C ILE A 190 8.81 7.56 -5.02
N ARG A 191 8.72 8.71 -4.35
CA ARG A 191 8.32 8.83 -2.94
C ARG A 191 6.81 8.78 -2.71
N ALA A 192 6.02 8.82 -3.77
CA ALA A 192 4.57 8.76 -3.64
C ALA A 192 4.14 7.39 -3.12
N ASN A 193 3.69 7.37 -1.88
CA ASN A 193 3.18 6.21 -1.20
C ASN A 193 1.64 6.23 -1.21
N PRO A 194 0.98 5.33 -1.94
CA PRO A 194 -0.49 5.26 -1.97
C PRO A 194 -1.08 4.88 -0.61
N PHE A 195 -0.27 4.31 0.28
CA PHE A 195 -0.68 3.87 1.62
C PHE A 195 -0.29 4.87 2.73
N LYS A 196 0.13 6.08 2.37
CA LYS A 196 0.58 7.11 3.31
C LYS A 196 -0.44 7.39 4.43
N GLY A 197 -1.74 7.34 4.11
CA GLY A 197 -2.82 7.59 5.07
C GLY A 197 -3.03 6.50 6.12
N LEU A 198 -2.33 5.36 6.01
CA LEU A 198 -2.39 4.29 7.00
C LEU A 198 -1.36 4.58 8.10
N LEU A 199 -1.85 4.79 9.31
CA LEU A 199 -1.01 4.99 10.50
C LEU A 199 -0.75 3.65 11.19
N PRO A 200 0.49 3.39 11.66
CA PRO A 200 0.81 2.19 12.42
C PRO A 200 0.04 2.18 13.74
N ARG A 201 -0.38 1.00 14.15
CA ARG A 201 -1.02 0.75 15.43
C ARG A 201 -0.14 -0.17 16.26
N PRO A 202 -0.12 0.00 17.60
CA PRO A 202 0.81 -0.73 18.43
C PRO A 202 0.51 -2.24 18.46
N ASN A 203 1.55 -3.01 18.30
CA ASN A 203 1.65 -4.38 18.80
C ASN A 203 2.18 -4.31 20.23
N TRP A 204 1.79 -5.26 21.10
CA TRP A 204 2.25 -5.26 22.49
C TRP A 204 2.49 -6.65 23.03
N THR A 205 3.35 -6.69 24.04
CA THR A 205 3.54 -7.84 24.90
C THR A 205 3.47 -7.35 26.35
N VAL A 206 2.60 -7.94 27.14
CA VAL A 206 2.47 -7.67 28.57
C VAL A 206 3.01 -8.88 29.31
N THR A 207 3.94 -8.67 30.24
CA THR A 207 4.51 -9.72 31.07
C THR A 207 4.36 -9.34 32.53
N TYR A 208 3.78 -10.23 33.33
CA TYR A 208 3.60 -10.05 34.76
C TYR A 208 4.20 -11.22 35.55
N ASN A 209 5.15 -10.90 36.43
CA ASN A 209 5.91 -11.89 37.22
C ASN A 209 5.54 -11.86 38.71
N GLY A 210 4.58 -11.03 39.12
CA GLY A 210 4.26 -10.78 40.54
C GLY A 210 3.53 -11.93 41.23
N LEU A 211 2.93 -12.88 40.48
CA LEU A 211 2.17 -13.98 41.08
C LEU A 211 3.01 -14.91 41.93
N SER A 212 4.28 -15.10 41.58
CA SER A 212 5.21 -15.92 42.39
C SER A 212 5.54 -15.35 43.77
N LYS A 213 5.13 -14.08 44.04
CA LYS A 213 5.35 -13.38 45.31
C LYS A 213 4.11 -13.40 46.21
N ILE A 214 3.01 -13.99 45.75
CA ILE A 214 1.78 -14.11 46.52
C ILE A 214 1.92 -15.25 47.52
N ALA A 215 1.69 -14.97 48.80
CA ALA A 215 1.77 -15.96 49.87
C ALA A 215 0.84 -17.17 49.60
N GLY A 216 1.42 -18.34 49.60
CA GLY A 216 0.74 -19.59 49.27
C GLY A 216 1.04 -20.11 47.86
N LEU A 217 1.16 -19.26 46.85
CA LEU A 217 1.61 -19.65 45.52
C LEU A 217 3.13 -19.90 45.48
N ASP A 218 3.88 -19.14 46.26
CA ASP A 218 5.35 -19.26 46.42
C ASP A 218 5.79 -20.63 46.97
N LYS A 219 4.91 -21.31 47.73
CA LYS A 219 5.14 -22.64 48.23
C LYS A 219 4.95 -23.76 47.22
N ILE A 220 4.17 -23.52 46.19
CA ILE A 220 3.79 -24.52 45.17
C ILE A 220 4.60 -24.29 43.89
N PHE A 221 4.82 -23.03 43.54
CA PHE A 221 5.47 -22.64 42.29
C PHE A 221 6.69 -21.75 42.55
N SER A 222 7.84 -22.16 42.07
CA SER A 222 9.08 -21.35 42.13
C SER A 222 9.01 -20.10 41.25
N ASN A 223 8.25 -20.14 40.18
CA ASN A 223 8.05 -18.99 39.26
C ASN A 223 6.70 -19.12 38.53
N VAL A 224 5.92 -18.05 38.51
CA VAL A 224 4.66 -17.96 37.74
C VAL A 224 4.73 -16.68 36.90
N ILE A 225 4.71 -16.85 35.60
CA ILE A 225 4.74 -15.75 34.64
C ILE A 225 3.44 -15.76 33.82
N ILE A 226 2.72 -14.62 33.84
CA ILE A 226 1.64 -14.40 32.91
C ILE A 226 2.16 -13.57 31.75
N LYS A 227 1.95 -14.05 30.54
CA LYS A 227 2.31 -13.34 29.32
C LYS A 227 1.11 -13.24 28.40
N HIS A 228 0.80 -12.03 27.97
CA HIS A 228 -0.19 -11.73 26.94
C HIS A 228 0.48 -10.94 25.83
N GLY A 229 0.35 -11.39 24.58
CA GLY A 229 0.89 -10.69 23.41
C GLY A 229 -0.18 -10.53 22.34
N TYR A 230 -0.15 -9.39 21.70
CA TYR A 230 -0.88 -9.13 20.46
C TYR A 230 0.09 -8.65 19.38
N HIS A 231 0.09 -9.35 18.27
CA HIS A 231 0.91 -9.02 17.12
C HIS A 231 0.11 -9.21 15.84
N SER A 232 -0.05 -8.12 15.09
CA SER A 232 -0.73 -8.15 13.80
C SER A 232 -0.06 -7.17 12.83
N THR A 233 -0.02 -7.55 11.58
CA THR A 233 0.60 -6.79 10.50
C THR A 233 -0.28 -6.80 9.27
N LEU A 234 -0.68 -5.64 8.81
CA LEU A 234 -1.27 -5.48 7.48
C LEU A 234 -0.14 -5.35 6.47
N GLY A 235 -0.08 -6.27 5.53
CA GLY A 235 0.96 -6.33 4.52
C GLY A 235 0.42 -6.44 3.11
N MET A 236 1.14 -5.82 2.18
CA MET A 236 1.07 -6.05 0.74
C MET A 236 2.48 -6.44 0.31
N ASN A 237 2.73 -7.73 0.19
CA ASN A 237 4.07 -8.27 -0.03
C ASN A 237 4.68 -7.82 -1.36
N SER A 238 3.82 -7.60 -2.36
CA SER A 238 4.22 -6.98 -3.60
C SER A 238 3.05 -6.21 -4.22
N PHE A 239 3.37 -5.12 -4.88
CA PHE A 239 2.50 -4.48 -5.86
C PHE A 239 3.34 -4.12 -7.08
N ASN A 240 2.74 -4.14 -8.25
CA ASN A 240 3.40 -3.82 -9.49
C ASN A 240 2.48 -3.08 -10.46
N THR A 241 3.05 -2.30 -11.36
CA THR A 241 2.29 -1.60 -12.40
C THR A 241 1.64 -2.61 -13.34
N ALA A 242 0.34 -2.43 -13.58
CA ALA A 242 -0.36 -3.17 -14.61
C ALA A 242 0.04 -2.64 -15.99
N LEU A 243 0.61 -3.49 -16.83
CA LEU A 243 1.13 -3.08 -18.15
C LEU A 243 0.03 -2.58 -19.09
N LEU A 244 -1.21 -3.05 -18.90
CA LEU A 244 -2.37 -2.64 -19.71
C LEU A 244 -3.13 -1.44 -19.14
N PHE A 245 -2.65 -0.85 -18.03
CA PHE A 245 -3.26 0.36 -17.50
C PHE A 245 -3.10 1.52 -18.49
N THR A 246 -4.18 2.20 -18.78
CA THR A 246 -4.18 3.42 -19.60
C THR A 246 -5.04 4.50 -18.95
N ASP A 247 -4.60 5.74 -19.04
CA ASP A 247 -5.31 6.94 -18.61
C ASP A 247 -5.03 8.07 -19.62
N PRO A 248 -5.74 8.07 -20.78
CA PRO A 248 -5.44 8.97 -21.91
C PRO A 248 -5.51 10.45 -21.55
N PHE A 249 -6.43 10.83 -20.67
CA PHE A 249 -6.65 12.23 -20.28
C PHE A 249 -6.00 12.60 -18.95
N ARG A 250 -5.20 11.69 -18.35
CA ARG A 250 -4.46 11.90 -17.09
C ARG A 250 -5.35 12.33 -15.93
N VAL A 251 -6.53 11.74 -15.83
CA VAL A 251 -7.52 12.02 -14.79
C VAL A 251 -7.37 11.12 -13.57
N SER A 252 -6.36 10.25 -13.57
CA SER A 252 -6.02 9.31 -12.48
C SER A 252 -7.00 8.17 -12.29
N TYR A 253 -7.74 7.82 -13.36
CA TYR A 253 -8.63 6.70 -13.40
C TYR A 253 -8.32 5.76 -14.57
N PRO A 254 -8.57 4.46 -14.43
CA PRO A 254 -8.37 3.50 -15.50
C PRO A 254 -9.41 3.70 -16.61
N PHE A 255 -8.92 3.65 -17.84
CA PHE A 255 -9.76 3.71 -19.05
C PHE A 255 -10.10 2.31 -19.58
N PHE A 256 -9.11 1.40 -19.55
CA PHE A 256 -9.23 0.10 -20.17
C PHE A 256 -9.87 -0.92 -19.24
N ARG A 257 -10.75 -1.75 -19.80
CA ARG A 257 -11.37 -2.88 -19.09
C ARG A 257 -10.76 -4.19 -19.56
N ASP A 258 -10.54 -5.08 -18.62
CA ASP A 258 -10.16 -6.45 -18.88
C ASP A 258 -11.32 -7.19 -19.58
N THR A 259 -11.05 -7.85 -20.69
CA THR A 259 -12.07 -8.52 -21.52
C THR A 259 -12.67 -9.76 -20.86
N LEU A 260 -11.95 -10.40 -19.95
CA LEU A 260 -12.41 -11.62 -19.27
C LEU A 260 -13.29 -11.27 -18.05
N THR A 261 -12.87 -10.30 -17.26
CA THR A 261 -13.55 -9.93 -16.01
C THR A 261 -14.54 -8.78 -16.17
N GLY A 262 -14.42 -8.00 -17.26
CA GLY A 262 -15.16 -6.78 -17.48
C GLY A 262 -14.77 -5.62 -16.56
N ASN A 263 -13.81 -5.82 -15.64
CA ASN A 263 -13.36 -4.83 -14.69
C ASN A 263 -12.31 -3.89 -15.29
N PHE A 264 -12.28 -2.65 -14.79
CA PHE A 264 -11.19 -1.74 -15.13
C PHE A 264 -9.85 -2.30 -14.65
N ILE A 265 -8.81 -2.12 -15.46
CA ILE A 265 -7.45 -2.53 -15.12
C ILE A 265 -6.86 -1.47 -14.20
N PRO A 266 -6.59 -1.80 -12.93
CA PRO A 266 -6.04 -0.85 -11.97
C PRO A 266 -4.59 -0.48 -12.34
N TYR A 267 -4.11 0.63 -11.82
CA TYR A 267 -2.70 1.00 -12.03
C TYR A 267 -1.72 0.03 -11.40
N PHE A 268 -1.94 -0.30 -10.15
CA PHE A 268 -1.18 -1.33 -9.47
C PHE A 268 -1.96 -2.62 -9.34
N LEU A 269 -1.32 -3.71 -9.68
CA LEU A 269 -1.77 -5.05 -9.31
C LEU A 269 -1.23 -5.38 -7.93
N VAL A 270 -2.10 -5.79 -7.03
CA VAL A 270 -1.77 -6.25 -5.68
C VAL A 270 -2.17 -7.71 -5.57
N PRO A 271 -1.23 -8.66 -5.71
CA PRO A 271 -1.55 -10.09 -5.75
C PRO A 271 -2.15 -10.59 -4.45
N ASN A 272 -1.71 -10.05 -3.31
CA ASN A 272 -2.26 -10.44 -2.03
C ASN A 272 -2.18 -9.32 -0.99
N ILE A 273 -3.15 -9.32 -0.08
CA ILE A 273 -3.16 -8.54 1.16
C ILE A 273 -3.31 -9.50 2.31
N THR A 274 -2.51 -9.32 3.35
CA THR A 274 -2.51 -10.11 4.58
C THR A 274 -2.75 -9.23 5.80
N ILE A 275 -3.49 -9.73 6.78
CA ILE A 275 -3.60 -9.19 8.13
C ILE A 275 -3.23 -10.26 9.13
#